data_cf33f01cb8cdbc7ded1dd484c23dc454
#
_entry.id   cf33f01cb8cdbc7ded1dd484c23dc454
#
_cell.length_a   1.000
_cell.length_b   1.000
_cell.length_c   1.000
_cell.angle_alpha   90.00
_cell.angle_beta   90.00
_cell.angle_gamma   90.00
#
_symmetry.space_group_name_H-M   'P 1'
#
loop_
_entity.id
_entity.type
_entity.pdbx_description
1 polymer ?
#
loop_
_entity_poly.entity_id
_entity_poly.type
_entity_poly.pdbx_seq_one_letter_code
_entity_poly.pdbx_strand_id
1 'polypeptide(L)'
;MKNMIKKFSRELEVVAALAVIMVVFGVIQPIYFSPSNLLDILDQSVINGLLAIGMTLVIITAGIDLTVGSTLAIVIVSVGNFLVMGLNPFAAVLAGAAIGFCLGLVNGILVAKMKLQPFVATLGMMSVYRGVAYLITGGWPVLNIPQNFRDIMDGDVIGTLSSSMILFLVVTVIAYILLKHTKFGTYL
;
A
#
# COMPACT_ATOMS: atom_id res chain seq x y z
N MET A 1 6.53 25.56 24.76
CA MET A 1 5.23 24.91 24.58
C MET A 1 4.44 25.46 23.40
N LYS A 2 4.17 26.79 23.30
CA LYS A 2 3.46 27.43 22.15
C LYS A 2 4.05 27.12 20.76
N ASN A 3 5.38 27.04 20.62
CA ASN A 3 6.05 26.77 19.33
C ASN A 3 5.98 25.28 18.92
N MET A 4 5.90 24.35 19.88
CA MET A 4 5.68 22.93 19.60
C MET A 4 4.25 22.68 19.12
N ILE A 5 3.27 23.30 19.75
CA ILE A 5 1.86 23.19 19.35
C ILE A 5 1.64 23.71 17.93
N LYS A 6 2.29 24.84 17.55
CA LYS A 6 2.25 25.36 16.18
C LYS A 6 2.92 24.45 15.15
N LYS A 7 3.97 23.71 15.54
CA LYS A 7 4.69 22.79 14.66
C LYS A 7 3.86 21.54 14.33
N PHE A 8 3.02 21.08 15.27
CA PHE A 8 2.19 19.89 15.13
C PHE A 8 0.69 20.22 14.99
N SER A 9 0.33 21.48 14.67
CA SER A 9 -1.09 21.86 14.60
C SER A 9 -1.85 21.07 13.52
N ARG A 10 -1.23 20.83 12.37
CA ARG A 10 -1.86 20.09 11.26
C ARG A 10 -2.06 18.62 11.60
N GLU A 11 -1.08 17.99 12.23
CA GLU A 11 -1.18 16.61 12.69
C GLU A 11 -2.24 16.48 13.78
N LEU A 12 -2.33 17.43 14.70
CA LEU A 12 -3.35 17.49 15.75
C LEU A 12 -4.75 17.65 15.17
N GLU A 13 -4.92 18.46 14.12
CA GLU A 13 -6.20 18.64 13.43
C GLU A 13 -6.68 17.32 12.79
N VAL A 14 -5.77 16.57 12.14
CA VAL A 14 -6.08 15.27 11.55
C VAL A 14 -6.44 14.25 12.64
N VAL A 15 -5.66 14.19 13.72
CA VAL A 15 -5.95 13.30 14.85
C VAL A 15 -7.27 13.67 15.53
N ALA A 16 -7.57 14.96 15.68
CA ALA A 16 -8.84 15.40 16.25
C ALA A 16 -10.03 15.02 15.34
N ALA A 17 -9.89 15.22 14.02
CA ALA A 17 -10.90 14.80 13.06
C ALA A 17 -11.14 13.28 13.11
N LEU A 18 -10.06 12.48 13.16
CA LEU A 18 -10.15 11.03 13.32
C LEU A 18 -10.87 10.67 14.62
N ALA A 19 -10.50 11.30 15.74
CA ALA A 19 -11.13 11.03 17.04
C ALA A 19 -12.63 11.35 17.02
N VAL A 20 -13.03 12.46 16.39
CA VAL A 20 -14.45 12.81 16.23
C VAL A 20 -15.20 11.74 15.43
N ILE A 21 -14.62 11.29 14.30
CA ILE A 21 -15.21 10.23 13.48
C ILE A 21 -15.35 8.93 14.28
N MET A 22 -14.32 8.52 15.00
CA MET A 22 -14.35 7.32 15.84
C MET A 22 -15.44 7.41 16.92
N VAL A 23 -15.55 8.56 17.60
CA VAL A 23 -16.59 8.76 18.61
C VAL A 23 -17.98 8.70 18.00
N VAL A 24 -18.21 9.34 16.86
CA VAL A 24 -19.51 9.30 16.16
C VAL A 24 -19.90 7.86 15.81
N PHE A 25 -19.00 7.10 15.19
CA PHE A 25 -19.28 5.70 14.85
C PHE A 25 -19.44 4.82 16.10
N GLY A 26 -18.67 5.04 17.13
CA GLY A 26 -18.80 4.30 18.40
C GLY A 26 -20.09 4.55 19.14
N VAL A 27 -20.67 5.76 19.02
CA VAL A 27 -22.00 6.07 19.60
C VAL A 27 -23.10 5.41 18.78
N ILE A 28 -22.99 5.39 17.44
CA ILE A 28 -23.98 4.77 16.54
C ILE A 28 -23.95 3.24 16.65
N GLN A 29 -22.76 2.66 16.73
CA GLN A 29 -22.54 1.22 16.78
C GLN A 29 -21.52 0.87 17.89
N PRO A 30 -21.98 0.44 19.07
CA PRO A 30 -21.09 0.14 20.20
C PRO A 30 -20.04 -0.94 19.92
N ILE A 31 -20.30 -1.87 18.97
CA ILE A 31 -19.35 -2.88 18.52
C ILE A 31 -18.10 -2.26 17.86
N TYR A 32 -18.20 -1.00 17.41
CA TYR A 32 -17.09 -0.29 16.79
C TYR A 32 -15.83 -0.27 17.65
N PHE A 33 -15.96 -0.13 18.97
CA PHE A 33 -14.85 -0.16 19.92
C PHE A 33 -14.50 -1.56 20.43
N SER A 34 -15.11 -2.61 19.89
CA SER A 34 -14.68 -3.97 20.25
C SER A 34 -13.21 -4.19 19.86
N PRO A 35 -12.43 -4.93 20.68
CA PRO A 35 -11.03 -5.21 20.36
C PRO A 35 -10.85 -5.86 18.97
N SER A 36 -11.74 -6.78 18.59
CA SER A 36 -11.72 -7.43 17.29
C SER A 36 -11.88 -6.43 16.14
N ASN A 37 -12.90 -5.55 16.22
CA ASN A 37 -13.11 -4.56 15.16
C ASN A 37 -11.96 -3.55 15.06
N LEU A 38 -11.35 -3.17 16.18
CA LEU A 38 -10.18 -2.28 16.14
C LEU A 38 -8.96 -2.95 15.48
N LEU A 39 -8.76 -4.24 15.74
CA LEU A 39 -7.72 -5.02 15.06
C LEU A 39 -8.00 -5.15 13.56
N ASP A 40 -9.25 -5.41 13.17
CA ASP A 40 -9.67 -5.47 11.77
C ASP A 40 -9.42 -4.14 11.04
N ILE A 41 -9.71 -3.01 11.69
CA ILE A 41 -9.42 -1.67 11.13
C ILE A 41 -7.92 -1.46 10.95
N LEU A 42 -7.10 -1.86 11.92
CA LEU A 42 -5.65 -1.78 11.81
C LEU A 42 -5.12 -2.64 10.67
N ASP A 43 -5.60 -3.87 10.56
CA ASP A 43 -5.19 -4.79 9.50
C ASP A 43 -5.56 -4.27 8.11
N GLN A 44 -6.79 -3.81 7.92
CA GLN A 44 -7.22 -3.20 6.67
C GLN A 44 -6.43 -1.92 6.32
N SER A 45 -5.92 -1.22 7.33
CA SER A 45 -5.09 -0.03 7.14
C SER A 45 -3.67 -0.32 6.65
N VAL A 46 -3.19 -1.57 6.80
CA VAL A 46 -1.85 -1.98 6.38
C VAL A 46 -1.60 -1.71 4.91
N ILE A 47 -2.54 -2.06 4.05
CA ILE A 47 -2.41 -1.87 2.59
C ILE A 47 -2.22 -0.38 2.28
N ASN A 48 -3.06 0.48 2.83
CA ASN A 48 -2.93 1.91 2.64
C ASN A 48 -1.63 2.47 3.23
N GLY A 49 -1.18 1.93 4.36
CA GLY A 49 0.08 2.29 4.98
C GLY A 49 1.29 1.92 4.12
N LEU A 50 1.32 0.73 3.55
CA LEU A 50 2.37 0.31 2.62
C LEU A 50 2.41 1.17 1.35
N LEU A 51 1.25 1.48 0.77
CA LEU A 51 1.15 2.38 -0.37
C LEU A 51 1.62 3.80 -0.01
N ALA A 52 1.28 4.29 1.18
CA ALA A 52 1.70 5.60 1.66
C ALA A 52 3.23 5.69 1.82
N ILE A 53 3.90 4.62 2.26
CA ILE A 53 5.37 4.58 2.32
C ILE A 53 5.96 4.72 0.92
N GLY A 54 5.46 3.97 -0.06
CA GLY A 54 5.89 4.08 -1.46
C GLY A 54 5.64 5.48 -2.02
N MET A 55 4.45 6.04 -1.80
CA MET A 55 4.10 7.40 -2.24
C MET A 55 4.98 8.47 -1.58
N THR A 56 5.38 8.28 -0.32
CA THR A 56 6.29 9.20 0.36
C THR A 56 7.61 9.34 -0.39
N LEU A 57 8.18 8.23 -0.89
CA LEU A 57 9.41 8.25 -1.69
C LEU A 57 9.22 9.05 -2.99
N VAL A 58 8.08 8.88 -3.66
CA VAL A 58 7.75 9.61 -4.88
C VAL A 58 7.56 11.10 -4.60
N ILE A 59 6.86 11.47 -3.53
CA ILE A 59 6.59 12.87 -3.16
C ILE A 59 7.87 13.60 -2.76
N ILE A 60 8.80 12.95 -2.08
CA ILE A 60 10.10 13.54 -1.73
C ILE A 60 10.86 13.98 -2.99
N THR A 61 10.74 13.24 -4.09
CA THR A 61 11.33 13.63 -5.40
C THR A 61 10.52 14.66 -6.18
N ALA A 62 9.54 15.31 -5.53
CA ALA A 62 8.58 16.23 -6.15
C ALA A 62 7.76 15.58 -7.29
N GLY A 63 7.65 14.24 -7.30
CA GLY A 63 6.82 13.47 -8.21
C GLY A 63 5.39 13.33 -7.71
N ILE A 64 4.48 13.01 -8.65
CA ILE A 64 3.11 12.56 -8.36
C ILE A 64 2.93 11.25 -9.14
N ASP A 65 2.55 10.17 -8.45
CA ASP A 65 2.25 8.90 -9.09
C ASP A 65 0.78 8.51 -8.84
N LEU A 66 -0.03 8.66 -9.88
CA LEU A 66 -1.45 8.29 -9.85
C LEU A 66 -1.68 6.80 -10.19
N THR A 67 -0.63 6.08 -10.58
CA THR A 67 -0.77 4.68 -11.00
C THR A 67 -0.80 3.70 -9.84
N VAL A 68 -0.50 4.12 -8.61
CA VAL A 68 -0.32 3.23 -7.44
C VAL A 68 -1.48 2.23 -7.30
N GLY A 69 -2.73 2.71 -7.36
CA GLY A 69 -3.90 1.83 -7.26
C GLY A 69 -4.06 0.87 -8.45
N SER A 70 -3.75 1.31 -9.68
CA SER A 70 -3.85 0.47 -10.87
C SER A 70 -2.67 -0.52 -10.97
N THR A 71 -1.48 -0.12 -10.53
CA THR A 71 -0.32 -1.02 -10.37
C THR A 71 -0.65 -2.12 -9.34
N LEU A 72 -1.20 -1.74 -8.19
CA LEU A 72 -1.65 -2.69 -7.18
C LEU A 72 -2.67 -3.68 -7.77
N ALA A 73 -3.64 -3.19 -8.56
CA ALA A 73 -4.63 -4.05 -9.20
C ALA A 73 -3.97 -5.10 -10.11
N ILE A 74 -3.03 -4.70 -10.99
CA ILE A 74 -2.29 -5.66 -11.85
C ILE A 74 -1.55 -6.69 -10.99
N VAL A 75 -0.85 -6.23 -9.95
CA VAL A 75 -0.06 -7.12 -9.07
C VAL A 75 -0.97 -8.13 -8.39
N ILE A 76 -2.07 -7.67 -7.77
CA ILE A 76 -3.01 -8.56 -7.06
C ILE A 76 -3.60 -9.62 -8.00
N VAL A 77 -4.11 -9.20 -9.17
CA VAL A 77 -4.72 -10.16 -10.09
C VAL A 77 -3.70 -11.13 -10.69
N SER A 78 -2.46 -10.67 -10.92
CA SER A 78 -1.39 -11.55 -11.41
C SER A 78 -0.97 -12.56 -10.36
N VAL A 79 -0.74 -12.14 -9.13
CA VAL A 79 -0.40 -13.03 -8.00
C VAL A 79 -1.52 -14.02 -7.76
N GLY A 80 -2.77 -13.55 -7.74
CA GLY A 80 -3.94 -14.41 -7.58
C GLY A 80 -4.01 -15.50 -8.65
N ASN A 81 -3.82 -15.14 -9.92
CA ASN A 81 -3.80 -16.11 -11.01
C ASN A 81 -2.64 -17.11 -10.88
N PHE A 82 -1.43 -16.66 -10.50
CA PHE A 82 -0.30 -17.56 -10.29
C PHE A 82 -0.59 -18.57 -9.17
N LEU A 83 -1.21 -18.12 -8.08
CA LEU A 83 -1.62 -19.01 -6.99
C LEU A 83 -2.66 -20.03 -7.42
N VAL A 84 -3.68 -19.61 -8.19
CA VAL A 84 -4.71 -20.50 -8.73
C VAL A 84 -4.11 -21.51 -9.72
N MET A 85 -3.08 -21.13 -10.49
CA MET A 85 -2.31 -22.03 -11.36
C MET A 85 -1.39 -22.99 -10.60
N GLY A 86 -1.34 -22.91 -9.26
CA GLY A 86 -0.54 -23.78 -8.41
C GLY A 86 0.91 -23.34 -8.20
N LEU A 87 1.26 -22.10 -8.52
CA LEU A 87 2.59 -21.59 -8.21
C LEU A 87 2.78 -21.49 -6.69
N ASN A 88 3.98 -21.80 -6.23
CA ASN A 88 4.32 -21.67 -4.82
C ASN A 88 4.06 -20.22 -4.32
N PRO A 89 3.44 -20.03 -3.15
CA PRO A 89 3.10 -18.71 -2.62
C PRO A 89 4.26 -17.70 -2.61
N PHE A 90 5.43 -18.13 -2.19
CA PHE A 90 6.61 -17.28 -2.17
C PHE A 90 7.03 -16.84 -3.59
N ALA A 91 7.03 -17.77 -4.55
CA ALA A 91 7.34 -17.48 -5.94
C ALA A 91 6.28 -16.53 -6.58
N ALA A 92 5.00 -16.73 -6.26
CA ALA A 92 3.92 -15.86 -6.72
C ALA A 92 4.09 -14.41 -6.23
N VAL A 93 4.42 -14.24 -4.95
CA VAL A 93 4.68 -12.92 -4.36
C VAL A 93 5.91 -12.26 -4.97
N LEU A 94 7.01 -13.00 -5.18
CA LEU A 94 8.20 -12.47 -5.86
C LEU A 94 7.89 -12.06 -7.30
N ALA A 95 7.11 -12.85 -8.03
CA ALA A 95 6.68 -12.49 -9.38
C ALA A 95 5.82 -11.22 -9.36
N GLY A 96 4.91 -11.09 -8.39
CA GLY A 96 4.14 -9.87 -8.18
C GLY A 96 5.00 -8.64 -7.90
N ALA A 97 6.01 -8.79 -7.04
CA ALA A 97 6.97 -7.71 -6.76
C ALA A 97 7.75 -7.31 -8.01
N ALA A 98 8.19 -8.29 -8.83
CA ALA A 98 8.87 -8.03 -10.10
C ALA A 98 7.94 -7.28 -11.08
N ILE A 99 6.67 -7.66 -11.19
CA ILE A 99 5.68 -6.96 -12.01
C ILE A 99 5.54 -5.51 -11.54
N GLY A 100 5.32 -5.28 -10.23
CA GLY A 100 5.20 -3.94 -9.67
C GLY A 100 6.45 -3.09 -9.93
N PHE A 101 7.65 -3.67 -9.77
CA PHE A 101 8.91 -3.01 -10.10
C PHE A 101 8.99 -2.62 -11.59
N CYS A 102 8.63 -3.52 -12.51
CA CYS A 102 8.63 -3.23 -13.95
C CYS A 102 7.67 -2.10 -14.31
N LEU A 103 6.46 -2.10 -13.74
CA LEU A 103 5.47 -1.05 -13.97
C LEU A 103 5.97 0.31 -13.44
N GLY A 104 6.55 0.32 -12.24
CA GLY A 104 7.19 1.52 -11.67
C GLY A 104 8.39 1.99 -12.49
N LEU A 105 9.20 1.07 -13.03
CA LEU A 105 10.32 1.41 -13.92
C LEU A 105 9.84 2.08 -15.21
N VAL A 106 8.74 1.61 -15.80
CA VAL A 106 8.14 2.27 -16.98
C VAL A 106 7.77 3.71 -16.63
N ASN A 107 7.07 3.97 -15.54
CA ASN A 107 6.73 5.32 -15.08
C ASN A 107 8.00 6.16 -14.84
N GLY A 108 9.00 5.57 -14.19
CA GLY A 108 10.28 6.23 -13.96
C GLY A 108 11.00 6.64 -15.24
N ILE A 109 10.98 5.81 -16.28
CA ILE A 109 11.55 6.12 -17.58
C ILE A 109 10.79 7.25 -18.27
N LEU A 110 9.46 7.22 -18.26
CA LEU A 110 8.61 8.28 -18.83
C LEU A 110 8.91 9.64 -18.19
N VAL A 111 9.04 9.68 -16.88
CA VAL A 111 9.28 10.93 -16.15
C VAL A 111 10.75 11.36 -16.23
N ALA A 112 11.70 10.46 -15.90
CA ALA A 112 13.10 10.84 -15.76
C ALA A 112 13.85 10.95 -17.09
N LYS A 113 13.62 10.02 -18.04
CA LYS A 113 14.31 10.03 -19.33
C LYS A 113 13.56 10.79 -20.41
N MET A 114 12.25 10.57 -20.53
CA MET A 114 11.44 11.25 -21.53
C MET A 114 11.00 12.66 -21.08
N LYS A 115 11.29 13.01 -19.80
CA LYS A 115 10.99 14.32 -19.21
C LYS A 115 9.51 14.71 -19.29
N LEU A 116 8.63 13.73 -19.28
CA LEU A 116 7.21 13.99 -19.20
C LEU A 116 6.86 14.50 -17.81
N GLN A 117 5.89 15.41 -17.74
CA GLN A 117 5.39 15.88 -16.45
C GLN A 117 4.81 14.71 -15.66
N PRO A 118 5.23 14.46 -14.39
CA PRO A 118 4.83 13.30 -13.60
C PRO A 118 3.33 13.07 -13.56
N PHE A 119 2.56 14.14 -13.31
CA PHE A 119 1.11 14.08 -13.25
C PHE A 119 0.49 13.57 -14.57
N VAL A 120 0.92 14.10 -15.72
CA VAL A 120 0.36 13.72 -17.03
C VAL A 120 0.75 12.30 -17.39
N ALA A 121 2.02 11.94 -17.20
CA ALA A 121 2.53 10.60 -17.48
C ALA A 121 1.78 9.54 -16.65
N THR A 122 1.68 9.76 -15.33
CA THR A 122 1.05 8.78 -14.42
C THR A 122 -0.47 8.74 -14.56
N LEU A 123 -1.12 9.86 -14.92
CA LEU A 123 -2.55 9.86 -15.23
C LEU A 123 -2.88 9.00 -16.45
N GLY A 124 -2.08 9.14 -17.54
CA GLY A 124 -2.21 8.30 -18.72
C GLY A 124 -1.95 6.83 -18.43
N MET A 125 -0.84 6.54 -17.72
CA MET A 125 -0.46 5.18 -17.36
C MET A 125 -1.44 4.51 -16.37
N MET A 126 -2.08 5.29 -15.51
CA MET A 126 -3.15 4.78 -14.63
C MET A 126 -4.27 4.15 -15.45
N SER A 127 -4.70 4.80 -16.52
CA SER A 127 -5.75 4.28 -17.41
C SER A 127 -5.29 3.03 -18.16
N VAL A 128 -4.05 3.02 -18.66
CA VAL A 128 -3.44 1.87 -19.33
C VAL A 128 -3.36 0.68 -18.37
N TYR A 129 -2.82 0.87 -17.16
CA TYR A 129 -2.68 -0.20 -16.17
C TYR A 129 -4.03 -0.73 -15.70
N ARG A 130 -5.02 0.14 -15.53
CA ARG A 130 -6.38 -0.30 -15.21
C ARG A 130 -6.99 -1.16 -16.32
N GLY A 131 -6.78 -0.76 -17.59
CA GLY A 131 -7.18 -1.55 -18.76
C GLY A 131 -6.49 -2.91 -18.81
N VAL A 132 -5.18 -2.97 -18.52
CA VAL A 132 -4.41 -4.23 -18.46
C VAL A 132 -4.95 -5.13 -17.35
N ALA A 133 -5.19 -4.61 -16.14
CA ALA A 133 -5.78 -5.38 -15.05
C ALA A 133 -7.14 -5.98 -15.43
N TYR A 134 -7.97 -5.19 -16.10
CA TYR A 134 -9.26 -5.63 -16.61
C TYR A 134 -9.13 -6.74 -17.66
N LEU A 135 -8.20 -6.61 -18.60
CA LEU A 135 -7.95 -7.63 -19.65
C LEU A 135 -7.46 -8.95 -19.06
N ILE A 136 -6.64 -8.92 -17.99
CA ILE A 136 -6.15 -10.14 -17.34
C ILE A 136 -7.28 -10.95 -16.72
N THR A 137 -8.31 -10.30 -16.19
CA THR A 137 -9.39 -10.95 -15.44
C THR A 137 -10.72 -10.99 -16.19
N GLY A 138 -10.84 -10.28 -17.31
CA GLY A 138 -12.14 -10.04 -17.96
C GLY A 138 -13.12 -9.24 -17.09
N GLY A 139 -12.58 -8.51 -16.09
CA GLY A 139 -13.36 -7.71 -15.14
C GLY A 139 -13.92 -8.50 -13.94
N TRP A 140 -13.59 -9.78 -13.83
CA TRP A 140 -14.02 -10.62 -12.72
C TRP A 140 -12.94 -10.71 -11.62
N PRO A 141 -13.33 -10.84 -10.36
CA PRO A 141 -12.35 -11.08 -9.29
C PRO A 141 -11.70 -12.46 -9.46
N VAL A 142 -10.45 -12.59 -9.06
CA VAL A 142 -9.76 -13.88 -9.01
C VAL A 142 -10.29 -14.65 -7.80
N LEU A 143 -10.96 -15.76 -8.06
CA LEU A 143 -11.55 -16.64 -7.06
C LEU A 143 -10.64 -17.85 -6.78
N ASN A 144 -10.97 -18.60 -5.72
CA ASN A 144 -10.30 -19.86 -5.36
C ASN A 144 -8.81 -19.73 -5.02
N ILE A 145 -8.45 -18.62 -4.39
CA ILE A 145 -7.10 -18.46 -3.81
C ILE A 145 -6.86 -19.61 -2.82
N PRO A 146 -5.73 -20.35 -2.94
CA PRO A 146 -5.43 -21.48 -2.08
C PRO A 146 -5.45 -21.15 -0.59
N GLN A 147 -6.01 -22.05 0.22
CA GLN A 147 -6.19 -21.84 1.65
C GLN A 147 -4.85 -21.64 2.37
N ASN A 148 -3.81 -22.38 1.98
CA ASN A 148 -2.47 -22.23 2.55
C ASN A 148 -1.89 -20.80 2.39
N PHE A 149 -2.22 -20.11 1.31
CA PHE A 149 -1.81 -18.70 1.16
C PHE A 149 -2.60 -17.78 2.09
N ARG A 150 -3.91 -18.02 2.22
CA ARG A 150 -4.75 -17.25 3.15
C ARG A 150 -4.29 -17.44 4.59
N ASP A 151 -4.00 -18.67 5.00
CA ASP A 151 -3.53 -18.99 6.36
C ASP A 151 -2.20 -18.29 6.68
N ILE A 152 -1.33 -18.09 5.66
CA ILE A 152 -0.09 -17.32 5.82
C ILE A 152 -0.37 -15.82 5.98
N MET A 153 -1.32 -15.28 5.24
CA MET A 153 -1.61 -13.83 5.24
C MET A 153 -2.48 -13.39 6.41
N ASP A 154 -3.52 -14.18 6.70
CA ASP A 154 -4.52 -13.88 7.73
C ASP A 154 -4.16 -14.52 9.09
N GLY A 155 -3.12 -15.37 9.12
CA GLY A 155 -2.70 -16.06 10.34
C GLY A 155 -2.13 -15.13 11.39
N ASP A 156 -2.55 -15.33 12.65
CA ASP A 156 -1.97 -14.69 13.82
C ASP A 156 -0.55 -15.22 14.06
N VAL A 157 0.44 -14.35 13.95
CA VAL A 157 1.85 -14.74 14.17
C VAL A 157 2.24 -14.57 15.62
N ILE A 158 1.81 -13.48 16.26
CA ILE A 158 2.11 -13.18 17.67
C ILE A 158 0.82 -12.71 18.34
N GLY A 159 0.11 -13.63 18.96
CA GLY A 159 -1.13 -13.32 19.67
C GLY A 159 -2.24 -12.83 18.74
N THR A 160 -2.52 -11.54 18.71
CA THR A 160 -3.56 -10.91 17.89
C THR A 160 -3.02 -10.12 16.69
N LEU A 161 -1.69 -10.17 16.44
CA LEU A 161 -1.07 -9.46 15.33
C LEU A 161 -1.04 -10.35 14.08
N SER A 162 -1.67 -9.89 13.00
CA SER A 162 -1.63 -10.56 11.71
C SER A 162 -0.25 -10.47 11.04
N SER A 163 0.04 -11.40 10.15
CA SER A 163 1.27 -11.39 9.34
C SER A 163 1.42 -10.09 8.55
N SER A 164 0.33 -9.51 8.09
CA SER A 164 0.29 -8.26 7.34
C SER A 164 0.74 -7.07 8.18
N MET A 165 0.32 -6.99 9.45
CA MET A 165 0.75 -5.93 10.38
C MET A 165 2.27 -6.00 10.66
N ILE A 166 2.80 -7.22 10.84
CA ILE A 166 4.23 -7.43 11.05
C ILE A 166 5.01 -6.99 9.81
N LEU A 167 4.55 -7.39 8.62
CA LEU A 167 5.15 -6.96 7.36
C LEU A 167 5.18 -5.44 7.24
N PHE A 168 4.09 -4.76 7.57
CA PHE A 168 4.02 -3.29 7.55
C PHE A 168 5.05 -2.65 8.48
N LEU A 169 5.20 -3.16 9.71
CA LEU A 169 6.20 -2.67 10.64
C LEU A 169 7.62 -2.86 10.12
N VAL A 170 7.92 -4.03 9.57
CA VAL A 170 9.24 -4.33 8.98
C VAL A 170 9.53 -3.39 7.81
N VAL A 171 8.59 -3.22 6.87
CA VAL A 171 8.75 -2.31 5.73
C VAL A 171 8.92 -0.87 6.18
N THR A 172 8.17 -0.44 7.21
CA THR A 172 8.29 0.91 7.79
C THR A 172 9.69 1.15 8.36
N VAL A 173 10.22 0.19 9.12
CA VAL A 173 11.58 0.28 9.68
C VAL A 173 12.63 0.30 8.56
N ILE A 174 12.50 -0.55 7.55
CA ILE A 174 13.40 -0.56 6.40
C ILE A 174 13.36 0.78 5.67
N ALA A 175 12.17 1.32 5.38
CA ALA A 175 12.00 2.62 4.73
C ALA A 175 12.62 3.76 5.56
N TYR A 176 12.44 3.75 6.88
CA TYR A 176 13.07 4.70 7.78
C TYR A 176 14.59 4.64 7.73
N ILE A 177 15.16 3.45 7.78
CA ILE A 177 16.63 3.24 7.70
C ILE A 177 17.14 3.72 6.34
N LEU A 178 16.48 3.35 5.25
CA LEU A 178 16.86 3.75 3.89
C LEU A 178 16.86 5.28 3.74
N LEU A 179 15.83 5.94 4.22
CA LEU A 179 15.70 7.40 4.09
C LEU A 179 16.66 8.16 5.00
N LYS A 180 16.85 7.71 6.24
CA LYS A 180 17.58 8.48 7.25
C LYS A 180 19.06 8.12 7.35
N HIS A 181 19.42 6.86 7.07
CA HIS A 181 20.75 6.33 7.36
C HIS A 181 21.52 5.85 6.13
N THR A 182 21.01 6.07 4.91
CA THR A 182 21.71 5.67 3.69
C THR A 182 21.95 6.84 2.73
N LYS A 183 22.92 6.65 1.83
CA LYS A 183 23.17 7.61 0.74
C LYS A 183 21.94 7.79 -0.17
N PHE A 184 21.12 6.75 -0.29
CA PHE A 184 19.89 6.81 -1.07
C PHE A 184 18.95 7.92 -0.58
N GLY A 185 18.69 7.98 0.73
CA GLY A 185 17.85 9.04 1.30
C GLY A 185 18.47 10.44 1.20
N THR A 186 19.81 10.53 1.16
CA THR A 186 20.50 11.84 0.99
C THR A 186 20.40 12.36 -0.45
N TYR A 187 20.32 11.46 -1.43
CA TYR A 187 20.21 11.82 -2.85
C TYR A 187 18.76 11.93 -3.34
N LEU A 188 17.79 11.48 -2.57
CA LEU A 188 16.38 11.62 -2.84
C LEU A 188 15.90 13.03 -2.54
#